data_0d6eeefecaf160c78aebd4a6b5e7443a
#
_entry.id   0d6eeefecaf160c78aebd4a6b5e7443a
#
_cell.length_a   1.000
_cell.length_b   1.000
_cell.length_c   1.000
_cell.angle_alpha   90.00
_cell.angle_beta   90.00
_cell.angle_gamma   90.00
#
_symmetry.space_group_name_H-M   'P 1'
#
loop_
_entity.id
_entity.type
_entity.pdbx_description
1 polymer ?
#
loop_
_entity_poly.entity_id
_entity_poly.type
_entity_poly.pdbx_seq_one_letter_code
_entity_poly.pdbx_strand_id
1 'polypeptide(L)'
;YRRQRQMCIRDRYGAFGLKPGTLNGEILLNLDSEDEGELYIGCAGGMDVTATLEYKEVAPEEGDVAVKVTLKGLRGGHSGLEINEGRANANKLLVRFVREAVASYEARLASWEGGNMRNAIPREAHAVITIPAENEEELLGLVKYCEDLFNEEYSAIETPISFTAERVELPAGQVPEEIQDNLIDAIFACQNGVTRMIPTVPDTVETSSNLAIITIGEGKAAIKILARSSSDSMKEYLTTSLESCFSMAGMKVEMTGGYSGWQPDVNSPILHAMKASYKQQFGVEPAVKVIHAGLELSLIHISEP
;
A
#
# COMPACT_ATOMS: atom_id res chain seq x y z
N TYR A 1 -4.96 -22.35 24.40
CA TYR A 1 -4.43 -21.02 24.73
C TYR A 1 -3.09 -20.71 24.06
N ARG A 2 -2.17 -21.67 23.98
CA ARG A 2 -0.90 -21.56 23.22
C ARG A 2 -1.11 -21.60 21.72
N ARG A 3 -2.07 -22.39 21.21
CA ARG A 3 -2.41 -22.46 19.77
C ARG A 3 -3.01 -21.15 19.26
N GLN A 4 -3.88 -20.51 20.02
CA GLN A 4 -4.43 -19.18 19.66
C GLN A 4 -3.37 -18.08 19.61
N ARG A 5 -2.34 -18.11 20.48
CA ARG A 5 -1.23 -17.16 20.40
C ARG A 5 -0.38 -17.35 19.15
N GLN A 6 -0.20 -18.61 18.69
CA GLN A 6 0.52 -18.88 17.43
C GLN A 6 -0.27 -18.45 16.19
N MET A 7 -1.61 -18.53 16.23
CA MET A 7 -2.47 -18.01 15.16
C MET A 7 -2.46 -16.48 15.09
N CYS A 8 -2.26 -15.78 16.19
CA CYS A 8 -2.15 -14.30 16.22
C CYS A 8 -0.77 -13.78 15.79
N ILE A 9 0.26 -14.61 15.81
CA ILE A 9 1.61 -14.30 15.31
C ILE A 9 1.70 -14.85 13.88
N ARG A 10 1.19 -14.10 12.92
CA ARG A 10 1.18 -14.43 11.48
C ARG A 10 2.56 -14.30 10.84
N ASP A 11 3.59 -14.75 11.49
CA ASP A 11 4.98 -14.70 11.02
C ASP A 11 5.40 -15.90 10.17
N ARG A 12 4.50 -16.89 10.00
CA ARG A 12 4.70 -18.08 9.15
C ARG A 12 5.98 -18.88 9.46
N TYR A 13 6.54 -18.75 10.65
CA TYR A 13 7.77 -19.48 11.04
C TYR A 13 7.65 -20.98 10.82
N GLY A 14 6.49 -21.57 11.01
CA GLY A 14 6.25 -22.99 10.77
C GLY A 14 6.42 -23.37 9.31
N ALA A 15 5.83 -22.59 8.40
CA ALA A 15 5.91 -22.85 6.97
C ALA A 15 7.32 -22.55 6.41
N PHE A 16 7.96 -21.46 6.83
CA PHE A 16 9.35 -21.16 6.46
C PHE A 16 10.36 -22.17 7.01
N GLY A 17 10.05 -22.81 8.12
CA GLY A 17 10.90 -23.82 8.74
C GLY A 17 10.69 -25.24 8.21
N LEU A 18 9.72 -25.46 7.31
CA LEU A 18 9.45 -26.76 6.71
C LEU A 18 10.63 -27.18 5.83
N LYS A 19 11.11 -28.40 6.04
CA LYS A 19 12.22 -28.93 5.24
C LYS A 19 11.68 -29.78 4.10
N PRO A 20 12.28 -29.73 2.89
CA PRO A 20 11.96 -30.63 1.80
C PRO A 20 11.90 -32.10 2.24
N GLY A 21 10.89 -32.86 1.80
CA GLY A 21 10.67 -34.26 2.18
C GLY A 21 9.97 -34.45 3.53
N THR A 22 9.47 -33.37 4.16
CA THR A 22 8.66 -33.48 5.40
C THR A 22 7.25 -33.96 5.10
N LEU A 23 6.68 -33.52 3.98
CA LEU A 23 5.36 -33.92 3.49
C LEU A 23 5.56 -34.90 2.31
N ASN A 24 4.81 -36.02 2.31
CA ASN A 24 4.91 -37.05 1.27
C ASN A 24 3.58 -37.25 0.55
N GLY A 25 2.66 -36.31 0.67
CA GLY A 25 1.35 -36.35 0.00
C GLY A 25 1.42 -35.76 -1.41
N GLU A 26 0.73 -36.36 -2.36
CA GLU A 26 0.57 -35.82 -3.72
C GLU A 26 -0.45 -34.66 -3.77
N ILE A 27 -1.33 -34.57 -2.77
CA ILE A 27 -2.41 -33.57 -2.69
C ILE A 27 -2.40 -32.98 -1.29
N LEU A 28 -2.42 -31.65 -1.22
CA LEU A 28 -2.57 -30.90 0.03
C LEU A 28 -3.93 -30.19 0.06
N LEU A 29 -4.73 -30.51 1.07
CA LEU A 29 -5.99 -29.82 1.35
C LEU A 29 -5.84 -29.02 2.64
N ASN A 30 -5.81 -27.70 2.51
CA ASN A 30 -5.86 -26.82 3.67
C ASN A 30 -7.32 -26.53 4.05
N LEU A 31 -7.71 -26.94 5.26
CA LEU A 31 -9.07 -26.78 5.78
C LEU A 31 -9.22 -25.52 6.67
N ASP A 32 -8.20 -24.67 6.72
CA ASP A 32 -8.22 -23.41 7.47
C ASP A 32 -8.81 -22.28 6.59
N SER A 33 -10.08 -22.43 6.20
CA SER A 33 -10.88 -21.43 5.49
C SER A 33 -12.04 -20.98 6.35
N GLU A 34 -12.35 -19.69 6.33
CA GLU A 34 -13.43 -19.08 7.12
C GLU A 34 -14.73 -18.95 6.32
N ASP A 35 -14.68 -19.06 4.98
CA ASP A 35 -15.84 -18.84 4.11
C ASP A 35 -16.43 -20.15 3.58
N GLU A 36 -17.71 -20.34 3.83
CA GLU A 36 -18.45 -21.49 3.29
C GLU A 36 -18.71 -21.34 1.79
N GLY A 37 -18.60 -22.43 1.05
CA GLY A 37 -18.90 -22.44 -0.37
C GLY A 37 -17.80 -21.90 -1.27
N GLU A 38 -16.59 -21.70 -0.76
CA GLU A 38 -15.47 -21.17 -1.49
C GLU A 38 -14.29 -22.15 -1.56
N LEU A 39 -13.63 -22.20 -2.71
CA LEU A 39 -12.39 -22.94 -2.94
C LEU A 39 -11.30 -21.97 -3.37
N TYR A 40 -10.28 -21.81 -2.52
CA TYR A 40 -9.14 -20.97 -2.82
C TYR A 40 -8.06 -21.77 -3.54
N ILE A 41 -7.70 -21.35 -4.75
CA ILE A 41 -6.75 -22.04 -5.64
C ILE A 41 -5.49 -21.22 -5.93
N GLY A 42 -5.30 -20.13 -5.21
CA GLY A 42 -4.14 -19.27 -5.36
C GLY A 42 -4.11 -18.19 -4.28
N CYS A 43 -2.94 -17.58 -4.11
CA CYS A 43 -2.76 -16.47 -3.18
C CYS A 43 -1.66 -15.53 -3.64
N ALA A 44 -1.69 -14.28 -3.15
CA ALA A 44 -0.63 -13.33 -3.43
C ALA A 44 0.60 -13.57 -2.54
N GLY A 45 1.78 -13.49 -3.16
CA GLY A 45 3.01 -13.21 -2.47
C GLY A 45 3.11 -11.73 -2.07
N GLY A 46 4.17 -11.36 -1.38
CA GLY A 46 4.41 -9.98 -0.96
C GLY A 46 5.88 -9.61 -0.99
N MET A 47 6.13 -8.30 -1.00
CA MET A 47 7.47 -7.71 -0.86
C MET A 47 7.33 -6.33 -0.22
N ASP A 48 8.06 -6.11 0.84
CA ASP A 48 8.22 -4.80 1.46
C ASP A 48 9.28 -3.98 0.71
N VAL A 49 8.90 -2.83 0.18
CA VAL A 49 9.80 -1.85 -0.42
C VAL A 49 9.93 -0.66 0.53
N THR A 50 11.17 -0.32 0.90
CA THR A 50 11.46 0.83 1.77
C THR A 50 12.46 1.74 1.07
N ALA A 51 12.04 2.96 0.76
CA ALA A 51 12.92 4.00 0.24
C ALA A 51 13.28 4.98 1.36
N THR A 52 14.57 5.30 1.50
CA THR A 52 15.10 6.20 2.53
C THR A 52 16.05 7.22 1.96
N LEU A 53 16.04 8.42 2.55
CA LEU A 53 16.97 9.50 2.23
C LEU A 53 17.33 10.23 3.51
N GLU A 54 18.60 10.61 3.66
CA GLU A 54 19.05 11.55 4.67
C GLU A 54 19.48 12.85 3.98
N TYR A 55 19.10 13.97 4.54
CA TYR A 55 19.41 15.28 4.00
C TYR A 55 19.72 16.29 5.12
N LYS A 56 20.36 17.39 4.78
CA LYS A 56 20.55 18.48 5.71
C LYS A 56 19.44 19.51 5.50
N GLU A 57 18.66 19.76 6.53
CA GLU A 57 17.62 20.77 6.51
C GLU A 57 18.18 22.17 6.27
N VAL A 58 17.36 23.02 5.66
CA VAL A 58 17.58 24.45 5.51
C VAL A 58 16.58 25.21 6.37
N ALA A 59 16.94 26.40 6.84
CA ALA A 59 16.02 27.24 7.58
C ALA A 59 14.92 27.79 6.66
N PRO A 60 13.69 28.02 7.16
CA PRO A 60 12.68 28.81 6.45
C PRO A 60 13.18 30.21 6.13
N GLU A 61 12.59 30.85 5.13
CA GLU A 61 12.93 32.22 4.76
C GLU A 61 12.34 33.23 5.73
N GLU A 62 12.94 34.43 5.78
CA GLU A 62 12.44 35.52 6.61
C GLU A 62 11.08 36.00 6.08
N GLY A 63 10.06 36.00 6.93
CA GLY A 63 8.69 36.36 6.57
C GLY A 63 7.79 35.18 6.25
N ASP A 64 8.34 33.95 6.25
CA ASP A 64 7.52 32.74 6.10
C ASP A 64 6.62 32.50 7.31
N VAL A 65 5.50 31.88 7.04
CA VAL A 65 4.59 31.29 8.03
C VAL A 65 4.53 29.81 7.84
N ALA A 66 4.17 29.06 8.88
CA ALA A 66 4.00 27.63 8.78
C ALA A 66 2.54 27.21 8.93
N VAL A 67 2.11 26.31 8.06
CA VAL A 67 0.74 25.78 8.03
C VAL A 67 0.81 24.25 8.10
N LYS A 68 0.10 23.67 9.07
CA LYS A 68 -0.14 22.24 9.11
C LYS A 68 -1.43 21.92 8.37
N VAL A 69 -1.31 21.11 7.35
CA VAL A 69 -2.46 20.55 6.62
C VAL A 69 -2.74 19.14 7.09
N THR A 70 -4.02 18.81 7.26
CA THR A 70 -4.46 17.50 7.77
C THR A 70 -5.59 16.97 6.91
N LEU A 71 -5.33 15.85 6.25
CA LEU A 71 -6.30 15.08 5.48
C LEU A 71 -6.70 13.85 6.29
N LYS A 72 -8.00 13.66 6.53
CA LYS A 72 -8.55 12.56 7.33
C LYS A 72 -9.98 12.22 6.92
N GLY A 73 -10.51 11.14 7.52
CA GLY A 73 -11.90 10.71 7.29
C GLY A 73 -12.04 9.62 6.24
N LEU A 74 -10.93 9.15 5.63
CA LEU A 74 -10.99 8.06 4.67
C LEU A 74 -11.28 6.70 5.34
N ARG A 75 -11.94 5.80 4.60
CA ARG A 75 -12.28 4.46 5.08
C ARG A 75 -11.06 3.59 5.35
N GLY A 76 -10.03 3.72 4.50
CA GLY A 76 -8.89 2.83 4.55
C GLY A 76 -9.27 1.38 4.22
N GLY A 77 -8.52 0.41 4.74
CA GLY A 77 -8.79 -1.00 4.54
C GLY A 77 -7.53 -1.84 4.42
N HIS A 78 -7.72 -3.15 4.22
CA HIS A 78 -6.60 -4.08 4.01
C HIS A 78 -6.02 -3.90 2.61
N SER A 79 -4.72 -3.69 2.50
CA SER A 79 -4.01 -3.43 1.24
C SER A 79 -3.99 -4.59 0.23
N GLY A 80 -4.57 -5.71 0.57
CA GLY A 80 -4.78 -6.84 -0.33
C GLY A 80 -6.26 -7.02 -0.64
N LEU A 81 -7.07 -7.32 0.38
CA LEU A 81 -8.47 -7.72 0.21
C LEU A 81 -9.36 -6.60 -0.33
N GLU A 82 -9.01 -5.35 -0.04
CA GLU A 82 -9.84 -4.18 -0.37
C GLU A 82 -9.15 -3.20 -1.34
N ILE A 83 -7.99 -3.59 -1.91
CA ILE A 83 -7.21 -2.72 -2.79
C ILE A 83 -7.92 -2.40 -4.12
N ASN A 84 -8.84 -3.26 -4.55
CA ASN A 84 -9.63 -3.09 -5.77
C ASN A 84 -10.98 -2.38 -5.56
N GLU A 85 -11.29 -1.98 -4.34
CA GLU A 85 -12.55 -1.27 -4.05
C GLU A 85 -12.51 0.22 -4.43
N GLY A 86 -11.39 0.70 -4.96
CA GLY A 86 -11.23 2.10 -5.37
C GLY A 86 -11.11 3.09 -4.22
N ARG A 87 -10.85 2.61 -2.99
CA ARG A 87 -10.68 3.47 -1.81
C ARG A 87 -9.51 4.43 -1.98
N ALA A 88 -9.67 5.64 -1.47
CA ALA A 88 -8.65 6.66 -1.52
C ALA A 88 -7.46 6.33 -0.61
N ASN A 89 -6.26 6.71 -1.05
CA ASN A 89 -5.04 6.64 -0.26
C ASN A 89 -4.66 8.07 0.18
N ALA A 90 -4.62 8.31 1.49
CA ALA A 90 -4.37 9.64 2.04
C ALA A 90 -3.04 10.26 1.55
N ASN A 91 -1.98 9.45 1.42
CA ASN A 91 -0.70 9.92 0.90
C ASN A 91 -0.80 10.35 -0.57
N LYS A 92 -1.58 9.63 -1.38
CA LYS A 92 -1.80 9.98 -2.80
C LYS A 92 -2.68 11.21 -2.98
N LEU A 93 -3.60 11.47 -2.07
CA LEU A 93 -4.39 12.71 -2.09
C LEU A 93 -3.55 13.90 -1.59
N LEU A 94 -2.82 13.72 -0.49
CA LEU A 94 -2.02 14.80 0.08
C LEU A 94 -0.90 15.24 -0.87
N VAL A 95 -0.27 14.33 -1.63
CA VAL A 95 0.78 14.72 -2.59
C VAL A 95 0.24 15.59 -3.74
N ARG A 96 -1.03 15.41 -4.12
CA ARG A 96 -1.66 16.28 -5.15
C ARG A 96 -1.73 17.72 -4.68
N PHE A 97 -2.13 17.93 -3.42
CA PHE A 97 -2.15 19.24 -2.80
C PHE A 97 -0.75 19.82 -2.64
N VAL A 98 0.20 19.07 -2.04
CA VAL A 98 1.56 19.57 -1.78
C VAL A 98 2.26 19.95 -3.08
N ARG A 99 2.10 19.15 -4.13
CA ARG A 99 2.66 19.45 -5.45
C ARG A 99 2.15 20.77 -6.03
N GLU A 100 0.85 21.02 -5.92
CA GLU A 100 0.24 22.27 -6.37
C GLU A 100 0.69 23.46 -5.50
N ALA A 101 0.75 23.28 -4.19
CA ALA A 101 1.20 24.31 -3.25
C ALA A 101 2.65 24.74 -3.53
N VAL A 102 3.53 23.78 -3.81
CA VAL A 102 4.92 24.06 -4.20
C VAL A 102 5.00 24.79 -5.55
N ALA A 103 4.25 24.32 -6.54
CA ALA A 103 4.32 24.87 -7.90
C ALA A 103 3.72 26.27 -8.02
N SER A 104 2.69 26.60 -7.23
CA SER A 104 1.90 27.81 -7.41
C SER A 104 2.07 28.85 -6.31
N TYR A 105 2.50 28.45 -5.11
CA TYR A 105 2.51 29.33 -3.92
C TYR A 105 3.85 29.36 -3.18
N GLU A 106 4.91 28.87 -3.80
CA GLU A 106 6.27 28.83 -3.21
C GLU A 106 6.34 28.06 -1.87
N ALA A 107 5.46 27.07 -1.71
CA ALA A 107 5.41 26.28 -0.49
C ALA A 107 6.65 25.38 -0.34
N ARG A 108 7.12 25.23 0.89
CA ARG A 108 8.24 24.34 1.23
C ARG A 108 7.80 23.29 2.24
N LEU A 109 8.22 22.06 2.02
CA LEU A 109 7.90 20.95 2.91
C LEU A 109 8.82 20.93 4.12
N ALA A 110 8.27 21.00 5.32
CA ALA A 110 9.01 20.81 6.57
C ALA A 110 8.85 19.39 7.12
N SER A 111 7.61 18.86 7.11
CA SER A 111 7.39 17.48 7.54
C SER A 111 6.20 16.83 6.85
N TRP A 112 6.18 15.51 6.84
CA TRP A 112 5.06 14.69 6.36
C TRP A 112 4.93 13.44 7.21
N GLU A 113 3.72 13.13 7.65
CA GLU A 113 3.37 11.87 8.28
C GLU A 113 2.08 11.34 7.67
N GLY A 114 2.08 10.12 7.13
CA GLY A 114 0.90 9.51 6.55
C GLY A 114 0.94 7.99 6.62
N GLY A 115 -0.15 7.41 7.16
CA GLY A 115 -0.25 5.99 7.40
C GLY A 115 0.65 5.45 8.52
N ASN A 116 0.33 4.27 9.02
CA ASN A 116 1.05 3.67 10.16
C ASN A 116 1.25 2.15 10.04
N MET A 117 0.65 1.51 9.04
CA MET A 117 0.73 0.06 8.82
C MET A 117 0.94 -0.26 7.34
N ARG A 118 1.92 -1.12 7.02
CA ARG A 118 2.23 -1.50 5.62
C ARG A 118 1.07 -2.19 4.91
N ASN A 119 0.31 -2.99 5.62
CA ASN A 119 -0.82 -3.76 5.06
C ASN A 119 -2.17 -3.05 5.16
N ALA A 120 -2.18 -1.76 5.47
CA ALA A 120 -3.38 -0.93 5.51
C ALA A 120 -3.29 0.21 4.49
N ILE A 121 -4.40 0.52 3.82
CA ILE A 121 -4.57 1.72 3.01
C ILE A 121 -4.61 2.92 3.96
N PRO A 122 -3.74 3.94 3.81
CA PRO A 122 -3.69 5.07 4.73
C PRO A 122 -5.01 5.86 4.74
N ARG A 123 -5.56 6.08 5.95
CA ARG A 123 -6.82 6.80 6.15
C ARG A 123 -6.64 8.27 6.44
N GLU A 124 -5.43 8.65 6.80
CA GLU A 124 -5.07 10.02 7.16
C GLU A 124 -3.61 10.31 6.80
N ALA A 125 -3.33 11.55 6.51
CA ALA A 125 -1.99 12.08 6.32
C ALA A 125 -1.98 13.56 6.66
N HIS A 126 -0.84 14.06 7.14
CA HIS A 126 -0.63 15.46 7.40
C HIS A 126 0.77 15.89 7.01
N ALA A 127 0.90 17.16 6.69
CA ALA A 127 2.19 17.79 6.40
C ALA A 127 2.26 19.16 7.06
N VAL A 128 3.47 19.57 7.43
CA VAL A 128 3.79 20.96 7.76
C VAL A 128 4.52 21.53 6.59
N ILE A 129 4.01 22.65 6.07
CA ILE A 129 4.62 23.42 4.99
C ILE A 129 4.90 24.84 5.46
N THR A 130 5.96 25.45 4.98
CA THR A 130 6.22 26.86 5.13
C THR A 130 5.88 27.56 3.82
N ILE A 131 5.49 28.82 3.89
CA ILE A 131 5.02 29.59 2.75
C ILE A 131 5.21 31.09 3.03
N PRO A 132 5.52 31.92 2.03
CA PRO A 132 5.47 33.36 2.20
C PRO A 132 4.12 33.83 2.77
N ALA A 133 4.14 34.70 3.79
CA ALA A 133 2.93 35.09 4.49
C ALA A 133 1.85 35.70 3.57
N GLU A 134 2.26 36.30 2.46
CA GLU A 134 1.36 36.87 1.45
C GLU A 134 0.57 35.82 0.65
N ASN A 135 1.06 34.58 0.58
CA ASN A 135 0.40 33.48 -0.14
C ASN A 135 -0.49 32.61 0.78
N GLU A 136 -0.61 32.94 2.07
CA GLU A 136 -1.35 32.11 3.05
C GLU A 136 -2.85 32.02 2.71
N GLU A 137 -3.48 33.13 2.27
CA GLU A 137 -4.90 33.12 1.92
C GLU A 137 -5.19 32.25 0.71
N GLU A 138 -4.35 32.30 -0.32
CA GLU A 138 -4.46 31.47 -1.52
C GLU A 138 -4.26 29.99 -1.19
N LEU A 139 -3.30 29.66 -0.30
CA LEU A 139 -3.11 28.30 0.18
C LEU A 139 -4.34 27.76 0.90
N LEU A 140 -4.98 28.54 1.76
CA LEU A 140 -6.22 28.15 2.43
C LEU A 140 -7.36 27.94 1.42
N GLY A 141 -7.40 28.74 0.36
CA GLY A 141 -8.28 28.53 -0.79
C GLY A 141 -8.02 27.20 -1.50
N LEU A 142 -6.76 26.85 -1.71
CA LEU A 142 -6.36 25.56 -2.30
C LEU A 142 -6.76 24.37 -1.42
N VAL A 143 -6.61 24.49 -0.09
CA VAL A 143 -7.06 23.44 0.84
C VAL A 143 -8.56 23.18 0.68
N LYS A 144 -9.37 24.24 0.65
CA LYS A 144 -10.83 24.12 0.46
C LYS A 144 -11.18 23.54 -0.90
N TYR A 145 -10.52 23.98 -1.96
CA TYR A 145 -10.70 23.44 -3.30
C TYR A 145 -10.39 21.94 -3.35
N CYS A 146 -9.27 21.51 -2.76
CA CYS A 146 -8.92 20.10 -2.70
C CYS A 146 -9.91 19.27 -1.87
N GLU A 147 -10.42 19.80 -0.75
CA GLU A 147 -11.45 19.13 0.04
C GLU A 147 -12.70 18.84 -0.81
N ASP A 148 -13.19 19.86 -1.51
CA ASP A 148 -14.38 19.74 -2.36
C ASP A 148 -14.14 18.77 -3.52
N LEU A 149 -12.98 18.88 -4.19
CA LEU A 149 -12.57 17.99 -5.29
C LEU A 149 -12.48 16.52 -4.85
N PHE A 150 -11.82 16.24 -3.72
CA PHE A 150 -11.67 14.87 -3.22
C PHE A 150 -13.02 14.29 -2.80
N ASN A 151 -13.89 15.07 -2.19
CA ASN A 151 -15.26 14.64 -1.86
C ASN A 151 -16.10 14.36 -3.11
N GLU A 152 -15.93 15.11 -4.19
CA GLU A 152 -16.59 14.82 -5.47
C GLU A 152 -16.08 13.53 -6.10
N GLU A 153 -14.74 13.39 -6.25
CA GLU A 153 -14.09 12.22 -6.88
C GLU A 153 -14.42 10.91 -6.18
N TYR A 154 -14.51 10.91 -4.85
CA TYR A 154 -14.69 9.72 -4.03
C TYR A 154 -16.08 9.58 -3.40
N SER A 155 -17.05 10.39 -3.81
CA SER A 155 -18.39 10.44 -3.23
C SER A 155 -19.15 9.12 -3.16
N ALA A 156 -18.87 8.21 -4.08
CA ALA A 156 -19.51 6.88 -4.13
C ALA A 156 -18.83 5.83 -3.24
N ILE A 157 -17.62 6.09 -2.75
CA ILE A 157 -16.76 5.08 -2.10
C ILE A 157 -16.40 5.49 -0.68
N GLU A 158 -16.01 6.75 -0.48
CA GLU A 158 -15.51 7.25 0.80
C GLU A 158 -16.65 7.84 1.68
N THR A 159 -16.37 7.95 2.96
CA THR A 159 -17.09 8.85 3.87
C THR A 159 -16.65 10.28 3.58
N PRO A 160 -17.35 11.31 4.06
CA PRO A 160 -16.92 12.70 3.85
C PRO A 160 -15.47 12.90 4.29
N ILE A 161 -14.64 13.27 3.32
CA ILE A 161 -13.21 13.55 3.51
C ILE A 161 -13.11 14.94 4.12
N SER A 162 -12.33 15.06 5.19
CA SER A 162 -11.98 16.33 5.82
C SER A 162 -10.56 16.72 5.47
N PHE A 163 -10.38 17.91 4.89
CA PHE A 163 -9.06 18.47 4.61
C PHE A 163 -8.98 19.87 5.22
N THR A 164 -8.15 20.03 6.23
CA THR A 164 -8.07 21.26 7.02
C THR A 164 -6.65 21.80 7.08
N ALA A 165 -6.52 23.10 7.31
CA ALA A 165 -5.27 23.78 7.53
C ALA A 165 -5.33 24.56 8.84
N GLU A 166 -4.23 24.58 9.58
CA GLU A 166 -4.04 25.36 10.78
C GLU A 166 -2.64 25.98 10.82
N ARG A 167 -2.55 27.23 11.24
CA ARG A 167 -1.26 27.89 11.44
C ARG A 167 -0.55 27.28 12.64
N VAL A 168 0.75 26.96 12.48
CA VAL A 168 1.59 26.39 13.52
C VAL A 168 2.84 27.22 13.75
N GLU A 169 3.63 26.89 14.76
CA GLU A 169 4.94 27.49 14.96
C GLU A 169 5.86 27.20 13.75
N LEU A 170 6.66 28.22 13.37
CA LEU A 170 7.62 28.06 12.29
C LEU A 170 8.65 26.99 12.64
N PRO A 171 8.83 25.94 11.83
CA PRO A 171 9.80 24.89 12.12
C PRO A 171 11.24 25.42 12.05
N ALA A 172 12.15 24.78 12.75
CA ALA A 172 13.57 25.15 12.73
C ALA A 172 14.24 24.79 11.39
N GLY A 173 13.67 23.85 10.64
CA GLY A 173 14.20 23.38 9.36
C GLY A 173 13.11 22.89 8.44
N GLN A 174 13.44 22.84 7.15
CA GLN A 174 12.60 22.32 6.07
C GLN A 174 13.45 21.58 5.05
N VAL A 175 12.80 20.81 4.18
CA VAL A 175 13.46 20.05 3.12
C VAL A 175 14.08 21.01 2.10
N PRO A 176 15.35 20.83 1.68
CA PRO A 176 15.94 21.61 0.58
C PRO A 176 15.13 21.46 -0.71
N GLU A 177 15.03 22.52 -1.50
CA GLU A 177 14.15 22.60 -2.69
C GLU A 177 14.36 21.46 -3.67
N GLU A 178 15.58 21.24 -4.11
CA GLU A 178 15.90 20.17 -5.06
C GLU A 178 15.50 18.78 -4.54
N ILE A 179 15.68 18.54 -3.24
CA ILE A 179 15.28 17.27 -2.59
C ILE A 179 13.75 17.19 -2.49
N GLN A 180 13.09 18.27 -2.12
CA GLN A 180 11.64 18.37 -2.05
C GLN A 180 10.98 18.02 -3.39
N ASP A 181 11.43 18.64 -4.47
CA ASP A 181 10.85 18.45 -5.79
C ASP A 181 10.97 17.00 -6.25
N ASN A 182 12.15 16.42 -6.08
CA ASN A 182 12.40 15.02 -6.39
C ASN A 182 11.54 14.06 -5.54
N LEU A 183 11.39 14.33 -4.23
CA LEU A 183 10.54 13.53 -3.33
C LEU A 183 9.07 13.63 -3.71
N ILE A 184 8.57 14.83 -3.95
CA ILE A 184 7.16 15.07 -4.32
C ILE A 184 6.84 14.38 -5.64
N ASP A 185 7.69 14.51 -6.65
CA ASP A 185 7.50 13.89 -7.95
C ASP A 185 7.55 12.36 -7.85
N ALA A 186 8.46 11.79 -7.06
CA ALA A 186 8.51 10.35 -6.83
C ALA A 186 7.26 9.82 -6.10
N ILE A 187 6.80 10.50 -5.05
CA ILE A 187 5.58 10.14 -4.33
C ILE A 187 4.35 10.26 -5.24
N PHE A 188 4.31 11.30 -6.08
CA PHE A 188 3.23 11.51 -7.04
C PHE A 188 3.21 10.44 -8.13
N ALA A 189 4.36 10.12 -8.74
CA ALA A 189 4.51 9.14 -9.81
C ALA A 189 4.44 7.69 -9.33
N CYS A 190 4.78 7.43 -8.06
CA CYS A 190 4.80 6.10 -7.48
C CYS A 190 3.50 5.33 -7.72
N GLN A 191 3.63 4.10 -8.25
CA GLN A 191 2.50 3.21 -8.45
C GLN A 191 1.79 2.89 -7.12
N ASN A 192 0.47 3.01 -7.10
CA ASN A 192 -0.39 2.66 -5.96
C ASN A 192 -1.73 2.09 -6.46
N GLY A 193 -2.24 1.07 -5.78
CA GLY A 193 -3.46 0.38 -6.18
C GLY A 193 -3.20 -0.81 -7.10
N VAL A 194 -4.23 -1.23 -7.84
CA VAL A 194 -4.18 -2.38 -8.75
C VAL A 194 -3.34 -2.06 -9.98
N THR A 195 -2.36 -2.94 -10.27
CA THR A 195 -1.56 -2.89 -11.50
C THR A 195 -2.11 -3.87 -12.55
N ARG A 196 -2.56 -5.05 -12.11
CA ARG A 196 -3.05 -6.11 -13.00
C ARG A 196 -4.09 -6.98 -12.31
N MET A 197 -5.10 -7.42 -13.09
CA MET A 197 -6.10 -8.40 -12.67
C MET A 197 -5.73 -9.78 -13.21
N ILE A 198 -6.23 -10.86 -12.59
CA ILE A 198 -6.07 -12.24 -13.09
C ILE A 198 -7.06 -12.48 -14.21
N PRO A 199 -6.60 -12.75 -15.47
CA PRO A 199 -7.53 -12.90 -16.61
C PRO A 199 -8.45 -14.13 -16.51
N THR A 200 -8.01 -15.18 -15.80
CA THR A 200 -8.71 -16.47 -15.71
C THR A 200 -9.66 -16.59 -14.52
N VAL A 201 -9.60 -15.64 -13.59
CA VAL A 201 -10.47 -15.61 -12.41
C VAL A 201 -11.09 -14.20 -12.31
N PRO A 202 -12.40 -14.05 -12.59
CA PRO A 202 -13.06 -12.75 -12.60
C PRO A 202 -12.87 -11.99 -11.28
N ASP A 203 -12.83 -10.66 -11.36
CA ASP A 203 -12.80 -9.72 -10.25
C ASP A 203 -11.64 -9.93 -9.24
N THR A 204 -10.60 -10.65 -9.68
CA THR A 204 -9.48 -11.02 -8.82
C THR A 204 -8.21 -10.25 -9.19
N VAL A 205 -7.62 -9.58 -8.20
CA VAL A 205 -6.36 -8.85 -8.36
C VAL A 205 -5.18 -9.82 -8.45
N GLU A 206 -4.33 -9.65 -9.47
CA GLU A 206 -3.05 -10.34 -9.58
C GLU A 206 -1.96 -9.56 -8.85
N THR A 207 -1.79 -8.28 -9.21
CA THR A 207 -0.65 -7.45 -8.81
C THR A 207 -1.12 -6.08 -8.35
N SER A 208 -0.65 -5.64 -7.18
CA SER A 208 -0.95 -4.33 -6.62
C SER A 208 0.18 -3.81 -5.73
N SER A 209 0.17 -2.51 -5.48
CA SER A 209 0.98 -1.87 -4.45
C SER A 209 0.15 -0.96 -3.55
N ASN A 210 0.63 -0.76 -2.34
CA ASN A 210 0.06 0.18 -1.38
C ASN A 210 1.15 1.12 -0.87
N LEU A 211 1.06 2.40 -1.21
CA LEU A 211 1.89 3.46 -0.63
C LEU A 211 1.44 3.70 0.80
N ALA A 212 2.00 2.91 1.71
CA ALA A 212 1.45 2.69 3.04
C ALA A 212 1.86 3.75 4.06
N ILE A 213 3.15 4.08 4.12
CA ILE A 213 3.68 4.97 5.15
C ILE A 213 4.64 5.96 4.51
N ILE A 214 4.46 7.23 4.81
CA ILE A 214 5.41 8.29 4.51
C ILE A 214 5.76 9.00 5.81
N THR A 215 7.05 9.17 6.06
CA THR A 215 7.58 9.99 7.15
C THR A 215 8.70 10.86 6.59
N ILE A 216 8.57 12.17 6.66
CA ILE A 216 9.57 13.16 6.22
C ILE A 216 9.71 14.21 7.33
N GLY A 217 10.93 14.59 7.66
CA GLY A 217 11.26 15.59 8.67
C GLY A 217 12.54 15.23 9.40
N GLU A 218 13.09 16.18 10.16
CA GLU A 218 14.30 16.00 10.97
C GLU A 218 15.48 15.46 10.16
N GLY A 219 15.62 15.93 8.92
CA GLY A 219 16.72 15.55 8.01
C GLY A 219 16.57 14.13 7.43
N LYS A 220 15.41 13.51 7.49
CA LYS A 220 15.17 12.15 7.00
C LYS A 220 13.86 12.04 6.24
N ALA A 221 13.88 11.21 5.20
CA ALA A 221 12.68 10.75 4.51
C ALA A 221 12.64 9.22 4.50
N ALA A 222 11.49 8.64 4.80
CA ALA A 222 11.24 7.21 4.72
C ALA A 222 9.87 6.95 4.10
N ILE A 223 9.84 6.16 3.03
CA ILE A 223 8.63 5.77 2.31
C ILE A 223 8.56 4.24 2.32
N LYS A 224 7.43 3.71 2.78
CA LYS A 224 7.23 2.27 2.90
C LYS A 224 6.03 1.82 2.09
N ILE A 225 6.26 0.85 1.20
CA ILE A 225 5.28 0.33 0.26
C ILE A 225 5.21 -1.18 0.44
N LEU A 226 4.02 -1.73 0.32
CA LEU A 226 3.79 -3.17 0.23
C LEU A 226 3.33 -3.52 -1.18
N ALA A 227 4.15 -4.27 -1.91
CA ALA A 227 3.80 -4.86 -3.19
C ALA A 227 3.26 -6.28 -2.99
N ARG A 228 2.23 -6.64 -3.75
CA ARG A 228 1.60 -7.97 -3.74
C ARG A 228 1.41 -8.50 -5.15
N SER A 229 1.65 -9.79 -5.36
CA SER A 229 1.28 -10.47 -6.61
C SER A 229 1.17 -11.98 -6.41
N SER A 230 0.23 -12.62 -7.11
CA SER A 230 0.20 -14.07 -7.25
C SER A 230 1.25 -14.58 -8.27
N SER A 231 1.79 -13.68 -9.12
CA SER A 231 2.87 -13.94 -10.07
C SER A 231 4.19 -13.37 -9.55
N ASP A 232 5.20 -14.21 -9.32
CA ASP A 232 6.50 -13.75 -8.83
C ASP A 232 7.20 -12.83 -9.83
N SER A 233 7.09 -13.08 -11.14
CA SER A 233 7.67 -12.22 -12.17
C SER A 233 7.01 -10.82 -12.22
N MET A 234 5.69 -10.74 -12.00
CA MET A 234 4.99 -9.47 -11.92
C MET A 234 5.26 -8.74 -10.60
N LYS A 235 5.50 -9.47 -9.51
CA LYS A 235 5.97 -8.89 -8.25
C LYS A 235 7.34 -8.25 -8.42
N GLU A 236 8.27 -8.95 -9.06
CA GLU A 236 9.61 -8.44 -9.39
C GLU A 236 9.54 -7.20 -10.29
N TYR A 237 8.74 -7.26 -11.37
CA TYR A 237 8.52 -6.10 -12.24
C TYR A 237 8.04 -4.87 -11.46
N LEU A 238 7.00 -5.04 -10.61
CA LEU A 238 6.44 -3.95 -9.84
C LEU A 238 7.45 -3.39 -8.82
N THR A 239 8.17 -4.26 -8.09
CA THR A 239 9.14 -3.81 -7.10
C THR A 239 10.35 -3.12 -7.74
N THR A 240 10.82 -3.59 -8.90
CA THR A 240 11.88 -2.92 -9.68
C THR A 240 11.40 -1.56 -10.22
N SER A 241 10.13 -1.45 -10.64
CA SER A 241 9.55 -0.15 -11.03
C SER A 241 9.51 0.83 -9.88
N LEU A 242 9.11 0.39 -8.67
CA LEU A 242 9.13 1.21 -7.46
C LEU A 242 10.56 1.60 -7.06
N GLU A 243 11.51 0.67 -7.14
CA GLU A 243 12.94 0.95 -6.92
C GLU A 243 13.44 2.02 -7.87
N SER A 244 13.15 1.89 -9.17
CA SER A 244 13.54 2.87 -10.18
C SER A 244 12.95 4.25 -9.88
N CYS A 245 11.66 4.32 -9.52
CA CYS A 245 10.98 5.57 -9.19
C CYS A 245 11.68 6.32 -8.05
N PHE A 246 11.96 5.66 -6.94
CA PHE A 246 12.58 6.31 -5.78
C PHE A 246 14.10 6.48 -5.92
N SER A 247 14.78 5.62 -6.67
CA SER A 247 16.21 5.79 -6.97
C SER A 247 16.47 7.02 -7.86
N MET A 248 15.58 7.32 -8.80
CA MET A 248 15.64 8.57 -9.59
C MET A 248 15.49 9.82 -8.71
N ALA A 249 14.79 9.73 -7.58
CA ALA A 249 14.70 10.79 -6.58
C ALA A 249 15.88 10.80 -5.59
N GLY A 250 16.95 10.04 -5.85
CA GLY A 250 18.15 9.98 -5.00
C GLY A 250 17.98 9.16 -3.71
N MET A 251 16.90 8.41 -3.56
CA MET A 251 16.65 7.59 -2.37
C MET A 251 17.35 6.23 -2.46
N LYS A 252 17.81 5.73 -1.32
CA LYS A 252 18.22 4.33 -1.17
C LYS A 252 16.99 3.46 -1.01
N VAL A 253 16.87 2.42 -1.83
CA VAL A 253 15.73 1.48 -1.78
C VAL A 253 16.19 0.11 -1.30
N GLU A 254 15.45 -0.44 -0.35
CA GLU A 254 15.65 -1.78 0.20
C GLU A 254 14.37 -2.61 0.05
N MET A 255 14.53 -3.85 -0.42
CA MET A 255 13.46 -4.84 -0.52
C MET A 255 13.64 -5.91 0.55
N THR A 256 12.62 -6.14 1.37
CA THR A 256 12.68 -7.09 2.49
C THR A 256 11.37 -7.87 2.64
N GLY A 257 11.40 -8.95 3.42
CA GLY A 257 10.19 -9.70 3.78
C GLY A 257 9.50 -10.39 2.59
N GLY A 258 10.27 -10.67 1.52
CA GLY A 258 9.74 -11.29 0.31
C GLY A 258 9.24 -12.71 0.55
N TYR A 259 8.08 -13.03 -0.01
CA TYR A 259 7.55 -14.39 -0.11
C TYR A 259 6.81 -14.55 -1.44
N SER A 260 6.81 -15.78 -1.96
CA SER A 260 6.22 -16.09 -3.27
C SER A 260 4.71 -16.11 -3.23
N GLY A 261 4.11 -15.87 -4.40
CA GLY A 261 2.71 -16.11 -4.66
C GLY A 261 2.44 -17.58 -5.04
N TRP A 262 1.17 -17.89 -5.10
CA TRP A 262 0.67 -19.13 -5.66
C TRP A 262 -0.29 -18.79 -6.80
N GLN A 263 0.16 -19.04 -8.03
CA GLN A 263 -0.65 -18.80 -9.23
C GLN A 263 -1.78 -19.82 -9.33
N PRO A 264 -3.01 -19.38 -9.65
CA PRO A 264 -4.14 -20.28 -9.79
C PRO A 264 -4.02 -21.17 -11.04
N ASP A 265 -4.26 -22.47 -10.87
CA ASP A 265 -4.50 -23.41 -11.98
C ASP A 265 -5.97 -23.82 -11.99
N VAL A 266 -6.75 -23.21 -12.87
CA VAL A 266 -8.17 -23.49 -13.05
C VAL A 266 -8.45 -24.86 -13.68
N ASN A 267 -7.43 -25.54 -14.21
CA ASN A 267 -7.51 -26.87 -14.82
C ASN A 267 -7.00 -27.98 -13.87
N SER A 268 -6.66 -27.64 -12.65
CA SER A 268 -6.15 -28.59 -11.67
C SER A 268 -7.13 -29.77 -11.45
N PRO A 269 -6.64 -31.03 -11.52
CA PRO A 269 -7.48 -32.22 -11.27
C PRO A 269 -8.15 -32.19 -9.89
N ILE A 270 -7.43 -31.71 -8.87
CA ILE A 270 -7.98 -31.63 -7.51
C ILE A 270 -9.11 -30.59 -7.43
N LEU A 271 -9.02 -29.47 -8.13
CA LEU A 271 -10.10 -28.49 -8.20
C LEU A 271 -11.38 -29.10 -8.78
N HIS A 272 -11.25 -29.86 -9.89
CA HIS A 272 -12.38 -30.53 -10.51
C HIS A 272 -13.02 -31.56 -9.57
N ALA A 273 -12.20 -32.35 -8.88
CA ALA A 273 -12.68 -33.33 -7.90
C ALA A 273 -13.41 -32.65 -6.71
N MET A 274 -12.86 -31.57 -6.19
CA MET A 274 -13.46 -30.80 -5.09
C MET A 274 -14.79 -30.16 -5.51
N LYS A 275 -14.88 -29.55 -6.69
CA LYS A 275 -16.14 -28.99 -7.21
C LYS A 275 -17.22 -30.07 -7.38
N ALA A 276 -16.86 -31.23 -7.93
CA ALA A 276 -17.80 -32.35 -8.09
C ALA A 276 -18.29 -32.86 -6.74
N SER A 277 -17.39 -33.06 -5.77
CA SER A 277 -17.74 -33.52 -4.42
C SER A 277 -18.64 -32.52 -3.69
N TYR A 278 -18.31 -31.22 -3.76
CA TYR A 278 -19.09 -30.15 -3.16
C TYR A 278 -20.51 -30.11 -3.73
N LYS A 279 -20.62 -30.12 -5.08
CA LYS A 279 -21.92 -30.14 -5.77
C LYS A 279 -22.77 -31.38 -5.39
N GLN A 280 -22.12 -32.53 -5.27
CA GLN A 280 -22.82 -33.76 -4.86
C GLN A 280 -23.38 -33.67 -3.42
N GLN A 281 -22.64 -33.03 -2.49
CA GLN A 281 -23.06 -32.93 -1.10
C GLN A 281 -24.05 -31.81 -0.85
N PHE A 282 -23.86 -30.66 -1.46
CA PHE A 282 -24.59 -29.42 -1.15
C PHE A 282 -25.57 -28.98 -2.25
N GLY A 283 -25.54 -29.61 -3.42
CA GLY A 283 -26.46 -29.32 -4.54
C GLY A 283 -26.09 -28.05 -5.33
N VAL A 284 -25.04 -27.31 -4.93
CA VAL A 284 -24.56 -26.08 -5.55
C VAL A 284 -23.08 -26.20 -5.89
N GLU A 285 -22.61 -25.43 -6.86
CA GLU A 285 -21.17 -25.35 -7.15
C GLU A 285 -20.49 -24.34 -6.21
N PRO A 286 -19.30 -24.66 -5.67
CA PRO A 286 -18.55 -23.71 -4.87
C PRO A 286 -17.96 -22.61 -5.76
N ALA A 287 -17.81 -21.40 -5.21
CA ALA A 287 -17.08 -20.33 -5.86
C ALA A 287 -15.57 -20.65 -5.86
N VAL A 288 -14.92 -20.41 -7.00
CA VAL A 288 -13.45 -20.55 -7.13
C VAL A 288 -12.83 -19.19 -6.98
N LYS A 289 -11.93 -19.05 -6.01
CA LYS A 289 -11.32 -17.77 -5.65
C LYS A 289 -9.80 -17.84 -5.53
N VAL A 290 -9.19 -16.68 -5.59
CA VAL A 290 -7.78 -16.43 -5.26
C VAL A 290 -7.75 -15.31 -4.22
N ILE A 291 -7.06 -15.52 -3.13
CA ILE A 291 -6.95 -14.49 -2.09
C ILE A 291 -5.77 -13.55 -2.40
N HIS A 292 -6.02 -12.25 -2.42
CA HIS A 292 -4.94 -11.25 -2.60
C HIS A 292 -4.23 -10.90 -1.29
N ALA A 293 -3.96 -11.95 -0.52
CA ALA A 293 -3.18 -11.97 0.72
C ALA A 293 -2.33 -13.24 0.73
N GLY A 294 -1.34 -13.32 1.60
CA GLY A 294 -0.48 -14.51 1.64
C GLY A 294 -1.11 -15.66 2.42
N LEU A 295 -0.96 -16.87 1.90
CA LEU A 295 -1.26 -18.13 2.59
C LEU A 295 0.04 -18.92 2.81
N GLU A 296 0.05 -19.80 3.80
CA GLU A 296 1.14 -20.74 4.06
C GLU A 296 1.38 -21.69 2.90
N LEU A 297 0.33 -21.99 2.13
CA LEU A 297 0.39 -22.87 0.96
C LEU A 297 1.38 -22.43 -0.10
N SER A 298 1.58 -21.12 -0.29
CA SER A 298 2.58 -20.61 -1.24
C SER A 298 4.01 -20.97 -0.86
N LEU A 299 4.29 -21.07 0.44
CA LEU A 299 5.60 -21.45 0.96
C LEU A 299 5.82 -22.97 0.93
N ILE A 300 4.78 -23.73 1.24
CA ILE A 300 4.81 -25.21 1.22
C ILE A 300 5.02 -25.70 -0.23
N HIS A 301 4.32 -25.12 -1.19
CA HIS A 301 4.44 -25.48 -2.62
C HIS A 301 5.85 -25.27 -3.19
N ILE A 302 6.60 -24.31 -2.68
CA ILE A 302 8.00 -24.08 -3.09
C ILE A 302 8.96 -25.07 -2.43
N SER A 303 8.67 -25.46 -1.20
CA SER A 303 9.51 -26.38 -0.43
C SER A 303 9.35 -27.84 -0.83
N GLU A 304 8.22 -28.17 -1.46
CA GLU A 304 7.83 -29.54 -1.87
C GLU A 304 7.38 -29.51 -3.35
N PRO A 305 8.34 -29.53 -4.30
CA PRO A 305 8.07 -29.53 -5.73
C PRO A 305 7.40 -30.83 -6.22
#